data_b53a72175ba6d635a0ef72caa063ceec
#
_entry.id   b53a72175ba6d635a0ef72caa063ceec
#
_cell.length_a   1.000
_cell.length_b   1.000
_cell.length_c   1.000
_cell.angle_alpha   90.00
_cell.angle_beta   90.00
_cell.angle_gamma   90.00
#
_symmetry.space_group_name_H-M   'P 1'
#
loop_
_entity.id
_entity.type
_entity.pdbx_description
1 polymer ?
#
loop_
_entity_poly.entity_id
_entity_poly.type
_entity_poly.pdbx_seq_one_letter_code
_entity_poly.pdbx_strand_id
1 'polypeptide(L)'
;MHNARFGRIFLAGLLAPFLFPLHALAEVDCATLPHWATLDNGLQMNQQHVFCGEWAGNRPKGFHSRPGGVNPATVQKFTVQDPPNSAGIYTGKWSYNNEPDKSKFSSMFPDNCSTEQVLNSISHASAHPDLNCPAGSPGWVKCGKNRPASVTREALPGYCSHNGELFSIGFAAPQSSRINTAFPIRQ
;
A
#
# COMPACT_ATOMS: atom_id res chain seq x y z
N MET A 1 27.08 -65.82 -35.70
CA MET A 1 27.53 -64.81 -34.72
C MET A 1 26.94 -63.46 -35.14
N HIS A 2 25.79 -63.03 -34.56
CA HIS A 2 25.08 -61.82 -34.88
C HIS A 2 25.26 -60.83 -33.74
N ASN A 3 25.98 -59.74 -33.99
CA ASN A 3 26.14 -58.66 -33.04
C ASN A 3 24.98 -57.64 -33.20
N ALA A 4 24.05 -57.60 -32.23
CA ALA A 4 23.04 -56.55 -32.16
C ALA A 4 23.62 -55.33 -31.43
N ARG A 5 23.70 -54.17 -32.15
CA ARG A 5 24.03 -52.88 -31.56
C ARG A 5 22.75 -52.19 -31.03
N PHE A 6 22.65 -52.02 -29.70
CA PHE A 6 21.63 -51.20 -29.06
C PHE A 6 21.99 -49.72 -29.17
N GLY A 7 21.22 -48.99 -29.93
CA GLY A 7 21.33 -47.52 -30.01
C GLY A 7 20.65 -46.91 -28.79
N ARG A 8 21.40 -46.12 -28.00
CA ARG A 8 20.85 -45.27 -26.91
C ARG A 8 20.28 -44.00 -27.50
N ILE A 9 18.96 -43.85 -27.40
CA ILE A 9 18.26 -42.60 -27.73
C ILE A 9 18.37 -41.70 -26.51
N PHE A 10 19.11 -40.59 -26.59
CA PHE A 10 19.10 -39.50 -25.62
C PHE A 10 17.92 -38.60 -25.90
N LEU A 11 16.86 -38.64 -25.07
CA LEU A 11 15.82 -37.63 -25.05
C LEU A 11 16.39 -36.38 -24.33
N ALA A 12 16.73 -35.35 -25.08
CA ALA A 12 17.04 -34.03 -24.55
C ALA A 12 15.72 -33.34 -24.20
N GLY A 13 15.38 -33.35 -22.90
CA GLY A 13 14.25 -32.60 -22.38
C GLY A 13 14.54 -31.10 -22.44
N LEU A 14 13.83 -30.38 -23.30
CA LEU A 14 13.81 -28.91 -23.34
C LEU A 14 13.05 -28.41 -22.09
N LEU A 15 13.79 -27.97 -21.08
CA LEU A 15 13.26 -27.15 -19.97
C LEU A 15 12.99 -25.75 -20.51
N ALA A 16 11.74 -25.46 -20.86
CA ALA A 16 11.32 -24.10 -21.14
C ALA A 16 11.33 -23.28 -19.83
N PRO A 17 12.02 -22.13 -19.77
CA PRO A 17 11.96 -21.28 -18.58
C PRO A 17 10.55 -20.70 -18.46
N PHE A 18 9.88 -21.01 -17.36
CA PHE A 18 8.64 -20.33 -16.96
C PHE A 18 8.99 -18.89 -16.59
N LEU A 19 8.82 -17.97 -17.53
CA LEU A 19 8.83 -16.52 -17.27
C LEU A 19 7.53 -16.18 -16.56
N PHE A 20 7.54 -16.12 -15.22
CA PHE A 20 6.47 -15.46 -14.47
C PHE A 20 6.51 -13.97 -14.80
N PRO A 21 5.41 -13.37 -15.28
CA PRO A 21 5.36 -11.94 -15.46
C PRO A 21 5.50 -11.26 -14.10
N LEU A 22 6.60 -10.52 -13.90
CA LEU A 22 6.68 -9.54 -12.82
C LEU A 22 5.61 -8.48 -13.10
N HIS A 23 4.50 -8.52 -12.37
CA HIS A 23 3.52 -7.46 -12.42
C HIS A 23 4.14 -6.22 -11.78
N ALA A 24 4.64 -5.31 -12.60
CA ALA A 24 5.04 -3.99 -12.14
C ALA A 24 3.79 -3.29 -11.57
N LEU A 25 3.90 -2.76 -10.36
CA LEU A 25 2.86 -1.93 -9.79
C LEU A 25 2.73 -0.69 -10.67
N ALA A 26 1.54 -0.46 -11.21
CA ALA A 26 1.28 0.67 -12.09
C ALA A 26 1.10 1.96 -11.29
N GLU A 27 1.45 3.09 -11.89
CA GLU A 27 1.10 4.42 -11.40
C GLU A 27 -0.41 4.52 -11.17
N VAL A 28 -0.80 5.20 -10.08
CA VAL A 28 -2.21 5.45 -9.79
C VAL A 28 -2.73 6.56 -10.71
N ASP A 29 -3.68 6.23 -11.57
CA ASP A 29 -4.37 7.22 -12.41
C ASP A 29 -5.43 7.98 -11.60
N CYS A 30 -5.01 9.12 -11.05
CA CYS A 30 -5.87 9.96 -10.23
C CYS A 30 -7.01 10.65 -10.99
N ALA A 31 -6.96 10.68 -12.32
CA ALA A 31 -8.03 11.26 -13.13
C ALA A 31 -9.25 10.33 -13.20
N THR A 32 -9.02 9.02 -13.16
CA THR A 32 -10.07 8.00 -13.25
C THR A 32 -10.35 7.29 -11.94
N LEU A 33 -9.48 7.42 -10.92
CA LEU A 33 -9.68 6.78 -9.62
C LEU A 33 -10.96 7.31 -8.96
N PRO A 34 -11.94 6.44 -8.63
CA PRO A 34 -13.13 6.87 -7.90
C PRO A 34 -12.76 7.54 -6.57
N HIS A 35 -13.51 8.56 -6.15
CA HIS A 35 -13.23 9.25 -4.88
C HIS A 35 -13.32 8.29 -3.68
N TRP A 36 -14.35 7.44 -3.65
CA TRP A 36 -14.61 6.48 -2.59
C TRP A 36 -14.44 5.05 -3.07
N ALA A 37 -13.72 4.23 -2.27
CA ALA A 37 -13.69 2.79 -2.39
C ALA A 37 -14.54 2.15 -1.30
N THR A 38 -15.35 1.15 -1.65
CA THR A 38 -16.05 0.32 -0.67
C THR A 38 -15.08 -0.71 -0.11
N LEU A 39 -14.94 -0.74 1.20
CA LEU A 39 -14.12 -1.70 1.92
C LEU A 39 -14.91 -2.98 2.24
N ASP A 40 -14.24 -4.10 2.49
CA ASP A 40 -14.87 -5.39 2.81
C ASP A 40 -15.75 -5.34 4.08
N ASN A 41 -15.44 -4.43 5.01
CA ASN A 41 -16.24 -4.21 6.22
C ASN A 41 -17.47 -3.30 5.99
N GLY A 42 -17.77 -2.93 4.74
CA GLY A 42 -18.92 -2.11 4.36
C GLY A 42 -18.73 -0.59 4.53
N LEU A 43 -17.59 -0.15 5.06
CA LEU A 43 -17.24 1.27 5.11
C LEU A 43 -16.75 1.76 3.75
N GLN A 44 -16.76 3.08 3.54
CA GLN A 44 -16.17 3.72 2.38
C GLN A 44 -14.87 4.45 2.76
N MET A 45 -13.81 4.24 2.00
CA MET A 45 -12.52 4.92 2.15
C MET A 45 -12.35 6.00 1.09
N ASN A 46 -12.01 7.24 1.49
CA ASN A 46 -11.56 8.26 0.55
C ASN A 46 -10.19 7.84 -0.02
N GLN A 47 -10.23 7.05 -1.10
CA GLN A 47 -9.01 6.52 -1.69
C GLN A 47 -8.22 7.58 -2.46
N GLN A 48 -8.87 8.63 -3.00
CA GLN A 48 -8.14 9.75 -3.60
C GLN A 48 -7.27 10.46 -2.56
N HIS A 49 -7.76 10.61 -1.33
CA HIS A 49 -6.96 11.17 -0.24
C HIS A 49 -5.71 10.32 0.06
N VAL A 50 -5.83 9.00 0.02
CA VAL A 50 -4.70 8.09 0.33
C VAL A 50 -3.70 8.04 -0.80
N PHE A 51 -4.14 7.90 -2.06
CA PHE A 51 -3.27 7.59 -3.20
C PHE A 51 -2.91 8.81 -4.04
N CYS A 52 -3.77 9.80 -4.13
CA CYS A 52 -3.58 10.97 -5.01
C CYS A 52 -3.19 12.23 -4.24
N GLY A 53 -3.55 12.29 -2.97
CA GLY A 53 -3.57 13.56 -2.26
C GLY A 53 -4.66 14.51 -2.79
N GLU A 54 -4.92 15.55 -2.04
CA GLU A 54 -5.97 16.53 -2.33
C GLU A 54 -5.46 17.94 -2.07
N TRP A 55 -6.01 18.90 -2.81
CA TRP A 55 -5.84 20.30 -2.50
C TRP A 55 -7.10 20.86 -1.84
N ALA A 56 -7.05 21.19 -0.56
CA ALA A 56 -8.21 21.70 0.16
C ALA A 56 -7.81 22.67 1.29
N GLY A 57 -8.55 23.77 1.41
CA GLY A 57 -8.24 24.80 2.40
C GLY A 57 -6.86 25.44 2.18
N ASN A 58 -6.50 25.68 0.92
CA ASN A 58 -5.25 26.31 0.48
C ASN A 58 -3.97 25.57 0.93
N ARG A 59 -4.04 24.24 1.00
CA ARG A 59 -2.90 23.37 1.35
C ARG A 59 -3.07 21.94 0.81
N PRO A 60 -1.96 21.19 0.58
CA PRO A 60 -2.03 19.78 0.27
C PRO A 60 -2.50 18.96 1.49
N LYS A 61 -3.26 17.89 1.23
CA LYS A 61 -3.77 16.92 2.22
C LYS A 61 -3.64 15.51 1.68
N GLY A 62 -3.59 14.51 2.57
CA GLY A 62 -3.49 13.12 2.17
C GLY A 62 -2.14 12.73 1.61
N PHE A 63 -2.14 11.87 0.60
CA PHE A 63 -1.01 11.21 -0.03
C PHE A 63 -0.18 10.40 0.96
N HIS A 64 -0.59 9.14 1.12
CA HIS A 64 -0.01 8.21 2.08
C HIS A 64 0.46 6.90 1.46
N SER A 65 0.22 6.70 0.15
CA SER A 65 0.67 5.52 -0.59
C SER A 65 1.01 5.89 -2.04
N ARG A 66 2.08 5.31 -2.56
CA ARG A 66 2.50 5.40 -3.96
C ARG A 66 2.98 4.02 -4.43
N PRO A 67 2.07 3.17 -4.88
CA PRO A 67 2.38 1.84 -5.37
C PRO A 67 3.51 1.85 -6.39
N GLY A 68 4.50 0.94 -6.22
CA GLY A 68 5.69 0.91 -7.08
C GLY A 68 6.68 2.05 -6.87
N GLY A 69 6.47 2.93 -5.88
CA GLY A 69 7.32 4.10 -5.65
C GLY A 69 7.10 5.23 -6.66
N VAL A 70 6.04 5.15 -7.47
CA VAL A 70 5.73 6.13 -8.52
C VAL A 70 4.78 7.20 -7.98
N ASN A 71 5.12 8.46 -8.17
CA ASN A 71 4.24 9.56 -7.80
C ASN A 71 3.11 9.69 -8.82
N PRO A 72 1.85 9.84 -8.40
CA PRO A 72 0.74 10.15 -9.31
C PRO A 72 0.88 11.56 -9.87
N ALA A 73 0.20 11.84 -10.99
CA ALA A 73 0.25 13.13 -11.67
C ALA A 73 -0.18 14.34 -10.80
N THR A 74 -0.92 14.10 -9.71
CA THR A 74 -1.30 15.14 -8.73
C THR A 74 -0.16 15.56 -7.81
N VAL A 75 0.91 14.79 -7.74
CA VAL A 75 2.07 15.02 -6.87
C VAL A 75 3.25 15.51 -7.69
N GLN A 76 3.57 16.80 -7.56
CA GLN A 76 4.68 17.39 -8.30
C GLN A 76 6.04 16.94 -7.79
N LYS A 77 6.21 16.88 -6.47
CA LYS A 77 7.47 16.51 -5.83
C LYS A 77 7.21 15.71 -4.56
N PHE A 78 8.00 14.68 -4.36
CA PHE A 78 8.09 13.93 -3.10
C PHE A 78 9.55 13.81 -2.69
N THR A 79 9.86 14.11 -1.43
CA THR A 79 11.21 13.98 -0.87
C THR A 79 11.13 13.18 0.41
N VAL A 80 11.81 12.03 0.43
CA VAL A 80 11.93 11.18 1.63
C VAL A 80 12.61 11.97 2.74
N GLN A 81 12.06 11.93 3.94
CA GLN A 81 12.61 12.52 5.15
C GLN A 81 13.24 11.44 6.04
N ASP A 82 12.46 10.42 6.38
CA ASP A 82 12.97 9.25 7.10
C ASP A 82 12.88 8.03 6.17
N PRO A 83 13.96 7.26 5.99
CA PRO A 83 13.96 6.08 5.13
C PRO A 83 13.02 4.99 5.68
N PRO A 84 12.68 3.96 4.86
CA PRO A 84 11.86 2.85 5.30
C PRO A 84 12.43 2.16 6.55
N ASN A 85 11.56 1.88 7.53
CA ASN A 85 11.87 1.03 8.68
C ASN A 85 11.71 -0.47 8.31
N SER A 86 11.83 -1.39 9.29
CA SER A 86 11.69 -2.84 9.08
C SER A 86 10.34 -3.24 8.44
N ALA A 87 9.26 -2.50 8.75
CA ALA A 87 7.94 -2.68 8.15
C ALA A 87 7.76 -1.96 6.80
N GLY A 88 8.81 -1.35 6.26
CA GLY A 88 8.79 -0.62 5.00
C GLY A 88 8.12 0.76 5.08
N ILE A 89 7.73 1.21 6.28
CA ILE A 89 7.09 2.51 6.48
C ILE A 89 8.14 3.61 6.50
N TYR A 90 7.93 4.65 5.72
CA TYR A 90 8.80 5.80 5.63
C TYR A 90 8.01 7.10 5.73
N THR A 91 8.71 8.23 5.79
CA THR A 91 8.09 9.56 5.81
C THR A 91 8.66 10.43 4.71
N GLY A 92 7.89 11.44 4.32
CA GLY A 92 8.35 12.39 3.33
C GLY A 92 7.54 13.68 3.31
N LYS A 93 8.08 14.66 2.61
CA LYS A 93 7.39 15.90 2.25
C LYS A 93 7.03 15.87 0.78
N TRP A 94 5.82 16.27 0.47
CA TRP A 94 5.33 16.34 -0.90
C TRP A 94 4.60 17.65 -1.18
N SER A 95 4.58 18.06 -2.45
CA SER A 95 3.82 19.21 -2.94
C SER A 95 2.80 18.78 -3.99
N TYR A 96 1.67 19.46 -3.98
CA TYR A 96 0.61 19.25 -4.96
C TYR A 96 1.01 19.83 -6.33
N ASN A 97 0.56 19.20 -7.41
CA ASN A 97 0.79 19.71 -8.75
C ASN A 97 0.23 21.15 -8.89
N ASN A 98 0.99 22.03 -9.54
CA ASN A 98 0.73 23.47 -9.68
C ASN A 98 0.82 24.30 -8.38
N GLU A 99 1.20 23.70 -7.24
CA GLU A 99 1.36 24.40 -5.95
C GLU A 99 2.69 24.00 -5.27
N PRO A 100 3.84 24.27 -5.94
CA PRO A 100 5.15 23.77 -5.50
C PRO A 100 5.63 24.34 -4.18
N ASP A 101 5.19 25.53 -3.84
CA ASP A 101 5.67 26.28 -2.65
C ASP A 101 5.03 25.77 -1.35
N LYS A 102 3.97 24.99 -1.46
CA LYS A 102 3.28 24.42 -0.31
C LYS A 102 3.52 22.92 -0.22
N SER A 103 4.12 22.52 0.88
CA SER A 103 4.41 21.10 1.13
C SER A 103 3.66 20.58 2.35
N LYS A 104 3.46 19.25 2.35
CA LYS A 104 2.87 18.49 3.46
C LYS A 104 3.78 17.33 3.83
N PHE A 105 3.93 17.10 5.13
CA PHE A 105 4.53 15.89 5.67
C PHE A 105 3.52 14.73 5.66
N SER A 106 3.95 13.55 5.23
CA SER A 106 3.15 12.32 5.24
C SER A 106 4.00 11.13 5.69
N SER A 107 3.38 10.22 6.44
CA SER A 107 3.86 8.85 6.56
C SER A 107 3.30 8.03 5.40
N MET A 108 4.10 7.12 4.87
CA MET A 108 3.84 6.41 3.63
C MET A 108 3.79 4.90 3.87
N PHE A 109 2.77 4.25 3.29
CA PHE A 109 2.74 2.81 3.15
C PHE A 109 3.95 2.32 2.34
N PRO A 110 4.39 1.08 2.55
CA PRO A 110 5.46 0.48 1.75
C PRO A 110 5.17 0.56 0.26
N ASP A 111 6.13 0.96 -0.55
CA ASP A 111 5.99 1.12 -2.01
C ASP A 111 5.68 -0.21 -2.74
N ASN A 112 5.99 -1.36 -2.13
CA ASN A 112 5.66 -2.68 -2.66
C ASN A 112 4.20 -3.08 -2.50
N CYS A 113 3.38 -2.28 -1.83
CA CYS A 113 1.96 -2.55 -1.65
C CYS A 113 1.15 -1.98 -2.81
N SER A 114 0.24 -2.79 -3.36
CA SER A 114 -0.75 -2.34 -4.34
C SER A 114 -1.86 -1.50 -3.67
N THR A 115 -2.65 -0.79 -4.46
CA THR A 115 -3.84 -0.06 -3.99
C THR A 115 -4.81 -0.98 -3.26
N GLU A 116 -5.06 -2.17 -3.81
CA GLU A 116 -5.94 -3.18 -3.21
C GLU A 116 -5.42 -3.65 -1.84
N GLN A 117 -4.14 -4.00 -1.74
CA GLN A 117 -3.53 -4.42 -0.49
C GLN A 117 -3.61 -3.33 0.59
N VAL A 118 -3.43 -2.07 0.22
CA VAL A 118 -3.56 -0.94 1.14
C VAL A 118 -5.01 -0.79 1.61
N LEU A 119 -5.99 -0.88 0.69
CA LEU A 119 -7.42 -0.81 1.04
C LEU A 119 -7.85 -1.98 1.94
N ASN A 120 -7.41 -3.20 1.66
CA ASN A 120 -7.69 -4.38 2.49
C ASN A 120 -7.10 -4.22 3.90
N SER A 121 -5.90 -3.65 4.00
CA SER A 121 -5.27 -3.37 5.29
C SER A 121 -6.01 -2.28 6.07
N ILE A 122 -6.51 -1.24 5.40
CA ILE A 122 -7.35 -0.21 6.03
C ILE A 122 -8.69 -0.81 6.47
N SER A 123 -9.28 -1.68 5.65
CA SER A 123 -10.50 -2.42 5.99
C SER A 123 -10.31 -3.23 7.27
N HIS A 124 -9.23 -4.02 7.34
CA HIS A 124 -8.92 -4.80 8.53
C HIS A 124 -8.71 -3.91 9.76
N ALA A 125 -7.87 -2.87 9.65
CA ALA A 125 -7.56 -1.97 10.76
C ALA A 125 -8.83 -1.29 11.31
N SER A 126 -9.73 -0.85 10.43
CA SER A 126 -10.97 -0.16 10.82
C SER A 126 -12.05 -1.10 11.38
N ALA A 127 -12.03 -2.38 10.98
CA ALA A 127 -12.89 -3.41 11.55
C ALA A 127 -12.42 -3.92 12.94
N HIS A 128 -11.12 -3.81 13.22
CA HIS A 128 -10.49 -4.30 14.45
C HIS A 128 -9.64 -3.21 15.11
N PRO A 129 -10.27 -2.14 15.61
CA PRO A 129 -9.52 -1.03 16.20
C PRO A 129 -8.84 -1.45 17.51
N ASP A 130 -7.60 -1.05 17.70
CA ASP A 130 -6.85 -1.19 18.95
C ASP A 130 -7.44 -0.26 20.01
N LEU A 131 -7.38 -0.66 21.29
CA LEU A 131 -7.82 0.20 22.42
C LEU A 131 -6.98 1.46 22.52
N ASN A 132 -5.67 1.34 22.27
CA ASN A 132 -4.72 2.45 22.35
C ASN A 132 -3.89 2.50 21.07
N CYS A 133 -3.74 3.70 20.51
CA CYS A 133 -2.83 3.94 19.43
C CYS A 133 -1.37 4.00 19.92
N PRO A 134 -0.38 3.73 19.05
CA PRO A 134 1.02 3.94 19.38
C PRO A 134 1.29 5.36 19.91
N ALA A 135 2.27 5.48 20.80
CA ALA A 135 2.69 6.77 21.36
C ALA A 135 3.04 7.76 20.24
N GLY A 136 2.67 9.03 20.42
CA GLY A 136 2.87 10.08 19.41
C GLY A 136 1.82 10.14 18.32
N SER A 137 0.83 9.24 18.33
CA SER A 137 -0.32 9.34 17.40
C SER A 137 -1.17 10.57 17.72
N PRO A 138 -1.71 11.27 16.68
CA PRO A 138 -2.65 12.37 16.93
C PRO A 138 -3.87 11.92 17.73
N GLY A 139 -4.34 12.73 18.66
CA GLY A 139 -5.43 12.37 19.56
C GLY A 139 -6.80 12.09 18.92
N TRP A 140 -6.99 12.50 17.66
CA TRP A 140 -8.22 12.26 16.88
C TRP A 140 -8.20 10.93 16.11
N VAL A 141 -7.06 10.24 16.05
CA VAL A 141 -6.85 9.02 15.28
C VAL A 141 -7.38 7.81 16.04
N LYS A 142 -8.11 6.95 15.34
CA LYS A 142 -8.27 5.54 15.68
C LYS A 142 -7.19 4.74 14.99
N CYS A 143 -6.83 3.58 15.51
CA CYS A 143 -5.82 2.73 14.88
C CYS A 143 -6.16 1.25 15.01
N GLY A 144 -5.57 0.45 14.14
CA GLY A 144 -5.63 -1.00 14.12
C GLY A 144 -4.46 -1.57 13.34
N LYS A 145 -4.29 -2.89 13.37
CA LYS A 145 -3.19 -3.54 12.64
C LYS A 145 -3.48 -3.64 11.16
N ASN A 146 -2.43 -3.65 10.34
CA ASN A 146 -2.52 -3.79 8.88
C ASN A 146 -3.11 -5.13 8.42
N ARG A 147 -3.12 -6.15 9.28
CA ARG A 147 -3.64 -7.50 9.01
C ARG A 147 -3.86 -8.27 10.32
N PRO A 148 -4.55 -9.43 10.30
CA PRO A 148 -4.58 -10.34 11.44
C PRO A 148 -3.16 -10.72 11.90
N ALA A 149 -2.96 -10.89 13.21
CA ALA A 149 -1.68 -11.34 13.76
C ALA A 149 -1.31 -12.73 13.24
N SER A 150 -2.32 -13.62 13.15
CA SER A 150 -2.19 -14.94 12.52
C SER A 150 -2.92 -14.91 11.19
N VAL A 151 -2.20 -15.05 10.10
CA VAL A 151 -2.73 -15.11 8.73
C VAL A 151 -2.04 -16.26 8.01
N THR A 152 -2.79 -17.02 7.20
CA THR A 152 -2.20 -18.10 6.41
C THR A 152 -1.25 -17.53 5.36
N ARG A 153 -0.30 -18.33 4.88
CA ARG A 153 0.66 -17.92 3.85
C ARG A 153 -0.04 -17.49 2.56
N GLU A 154 -1.17 -18.13 2.25
CA GLU A 154 -1.98 -17.85 1.06
C GLU A 154 -2.76 -16.52 1.17
N ALA A 155 -3.18 -16.14 2.39
CA ALA A 155 -3.94 -14.92 2.62
C ALA A 155 -3.06 -13.69 2.85
N LEU A 156 -1.79 -13.88 3.27
CA LEU A 156 -0.84 -12.78 3.52
C LEU A 156 -0.69 -11.82 2.33
N PRO A 157 -0.63 -12.28 1.07
CA PRO A 157 -0.52 -11.39 -0.08
C PRO A 157 -1.73 -10.46 -0.30
N GLY A 158 -2.85 -10.72 0.35
CA GLY A 158 -4.03 -9.84 0.31
C GLY A 158 -3.89 -8.54 1.10
N TYR A 159 -2.89 -8.44 1.98
CA TYR A 159 -2.65 -7.28 2.82
C TYR A 159 -1.36 -6.55 2.46
N CYS A 160 -1.34 -5.24 2.70
CA CYS A 160 -0.11 -4.46 2.61
C CYS A 160 0.84 -4.91 3.73
N SER A 161 1.99 -5.44 3.34
CA SER A 161 3.03 -5.93 4.25
C SER A 161 4.40 -5.79 3.61
N HIS A 162 5.41 -5.55 4.42
CA HIS A 162 6.81 -5.60 4.04
C HIS A 162 7.52 -6.57 5.00
N ASN A 163 8.22 -7.56 4.46
CA ASN A 163 8.89 -8.63 5.22
C ASN A 163 7.97 -9.38 6.20
N GLY A 164 6.65 -9.40 5.96
CA GLY A 164 5.69 -10.01 6.87
C GLY A 164 5.45 -9.25 8.18
N GLU A 165 5.98 -8.04 8.32
CA GLU A 165 5.87 -7.24 9.55
C GLU A 165 4.43 -6.75 9.81
N LEU A 166 4.06 -6.72 11.09
CA LEU A 166 2.85 -6.05 11.57
C LEU A 166 3.15 -4.60 11.87
N PHE A 167 2.26 -3.72 11.40
CA PHE A 167 2.32 -2.31 11.74
C PHE A 167 0.93 -1.74 12.02
N SER A 168 0.88 -0.58 12.65
CA SER A 168 -0.37 0.10 12.95
C SER A 168 -0.75 1.06 11.83
N ILE A 169 -2.03 1.07 11.48
CA ILE A 169 -2.66 2.06 10.59
C ILE A 169 -3.49 3.00 11.45
N GLY A 170 -3.23 4.29 11.34
CA GLY A 170 -4.08 5.33 11.86
C GLY A 170 -5.16 5.72 10.86
N PHE A 171 -6.38 5.95 11.32
CA PHE A 171 -7.49 6.38 10.47
C PHE A 171 -8.43 7.33 11.22
N ALA A 172 -9.12 8.20 10.46
CA ALA A 172 -10.16 9.03 11.02
C ALA A 172 -11.36 8.16 11.44
N ALA A 173 -11.97 8.46 12.60
CA ALA A 173 -13.22 7.80 13.00
C ALA A 173 -14.26 7.92 11.88
N PRO A 174 -14.95 6.82 11.51
CA PRO A 174 -15.95 6.87 10.45
C PRO A 174 -17.06 7.86 10.74
N GLN A 175 -17.43 8.66 9.73
CA GLN A 175 -18.59 9.55 9.77
C GLN A 175 -19.53 9.17 8.63
N SER A 176 -20.79 8.85 8.93
CA SER A 176 -21.76 8.36 7.93
C SER A 176 -21.20 7.23 7.08
N SER A 177 -20.59 6.23 7.71
CA SER A 177 -19.92 5.08 7.08
C SER A 177 -18.71 5.43 6.22
N ARG A 178 -18.11 6.61 6.35
CA ARG A 178 -16.98 7.08 5.54
C ARG A 178 -15.75 7.36 6.39
N ILE A 179 -14.60 6.85 5.95
CA ILE A 179 -13.27 7.14 6.48
C ILE A 179 -12.59 8.11 5.52
N ASN A 180 -12.31 9.34 5.98
CA ASN A 180 -11.73 10.35 5.11
C ASN A 180 -10.22 10.24 4.95
N THR A 181 -9.51 9.67 5.91
CA THR A 181 -8.04 9.50 5.84
C THR A 181 -7.61 8.23 6.57
N ALA A 182 -6.58 7.59 6.05
CA ALA A 182 -5.84 6.53 6.71
C ALA A 182 -4.37 6.59 6.31
N PHE A 183 -3.47 6.24 7.23
CA PHE A 183 -2.03 6.31 7.03
C PHE A 183 -1.30 5.33 7.95
N PRO A 184 -0.13 4.80 7.57
CA PRO A 184 0.65 3.95 8.44
C PRO A 184 1.31 4.79 9.55
N ILE A 185 1.34 4.25 10.77
CA ILE A 185 2.03 4.89 11.90
C ILE A 185 3.45 4.35 11.93
N ARG A 186 4.42 5.24 11.68
CA ARG A 186 5.84 4.89 11.78
C ARG A 186 6.25 4.87 13.24
N GLN A 187 6.72 3.73 13.67
CA GLN A 187 7.33 3.48 14.99
C GLN A 187 8.84 3.34 14.85
#